data_1fe005c78c673ff886fee686621b0fc0
#
_entry.id   1fe005c78c673ff886fee686621b0fc0
#
_cell.length_a   1.000
_cell.length_b   1.000
_cell.length_c   1.000
_cell.angle_alpha   90.00
_cell.angle_beta   90.00
_cell.angle_gamma   90.00
#
_symmetry.space_group_name_H-M   'P 1'
#
loop_
_entity.id
_entity.type
_entity.pdbx_description
1 polymer ?
#
loop_
_entity_poly.entity_id
_entity_poly.type
_entity_poly.pdbx_seq_one_letter_code
_entity_poly.pdbx_strand_id
1 'polypeptide(L)'
;MRILLVEDDMLLAQSLTDGLEEHGFHVDEADRGEDSLELSDLYEYQVMVLDLGLPDMRGDEILDNLRAKNERLPVLVLSGEADVEARLLCLRSGADDYLTKPFNMDELVARLHALVRGANGQANNRLQFGDVSLDLTARDVRVGNTRVDLTSKEYQMLELLCLRKGSVVSKESFLDHLYGGMDEPEMKIIDVFVFKLRKKIETAGAQHPFIETVWGRGYRVDIPEQKCSA
;
A
#
# COMPACT_ATOMS: atom_id res chain seq x y z
N MET A 1 1.52 -4.38 0.90
CA MET A 1 1.50 -2.88 0.97
C MET A 1 2.58 -2.41 1.93
N ARG A 2 3.33 -1.33 1.58
CA ARG A 2 4.35 -0.73 2.44
C ARG A 2 3.77 0.48 3.15
N ILE A 3 3.91 0.51 4.47
CA ILE A 3 3.35 1.52 5.38
C ILE A 3 4.49 2.24 6.07
N LEU A 4 4.37 3.55 6.24
CA LEU A 4 5.20 4.31 7.18
C LEU A 4 4.38 4.52 8.46
N LEU A 5 4.84 3.92 9.57
CA LEU A 5 4.28 4.08 10.90
C LEU A 5 5.09 5.12 11.68
N VAL A 6 4.43 6.17 12.13
CA VAL A 6 5.05 7.26 12.89
C VAL A 6 4.44 7.29 14.28
N GLU A 7 5.18 6.78 15.26
CA GLU A 7 4.72 6.58 16.64
C GLU A 7 5.94 6.60 17.59
N ASP A 8 5.92 7.44 18.61
CA ASP A 8 7.04 7.59 19.57
C ASP A 8 6.98 6.61 20.76
N ASP A 9 5.80 6.04 21.04
CA ASP A 9 5.68 4.96 22.02
C ASP A 9 6.17 3.63 21.39
N MET A 10 7.38 3.24 21.75
CA MET A 10 8.04 2.02 21.24
C MET A 10 7.21 0.75 21.45
N LEU A 11 6.44 0.65 22.55
CA LEU A 11 5.62 -0.55 22.81
C LEU A 11 4.40 -0.58 21.91
N LEU A 12 3.79 0.56 21.68
CA LEU A 12 2.67 0.69 20.76
C LEU A 12 3.13 0.51 19.31
N ALA A 13 4.25 1.13 18.91
CA ALA A 13 4.85 0.96 17.60
C ALA A 13 5.11 -0.53 17.29
N GLN A 14 5.78 -1.24 18.20
CA GLN A 14 6.05 -2.67 18.02
C GLN A 14 4.74 -3.49 17.91
N SER A 15 3.75 -3.21 18.77
CA SER A 15 2.47 -3.91 18.72
C SER A 15 1.69 -3.66 17.42
N LEU A 16 1.77 -2.43 16.89
CA LEU A 16 1.17 -2.06 15.61
C LEU A 16 1.90 -2.73 14.45
N THR A 17 3.23 -2.71 14.46
CA THR A 17 4.06 -3.37 13.45
C THR A 17 3.75 -4.85 13.39
N ASP A 18 3.81 -5.56 14.52
CA ASP A 18 3.51 -7.00 14.58
C ASP A 18 2.10 -7.30 14.01
N GLY A 19 1.09 -6.53 14.45
CA GLY A 19 -0.27 -6.71 13.99
C GLY A 19 -0.45 -6.40 12.49
N LEU A 20 0.18 -5.37 11.97
CA LEU A 20 0.13 -5.02 10.56
C LEU A 20 0.89 -6.04 9.69
N GLU A 21 2.03 -6.54 10.16
CA GLU A 21 2.79 -7.58 9.46
C GLU A 21 2.04 -8.91 9.38
N GLU A 22 1.31 -9.30 10.43
CA GLU A 22 0.40 -10.46 10.39
C GLU A 22 -0.66 -10.32 9.29
N HIS A 23 -1.11 -9.09 9.03
CA HIS A 23 -2.03 -8.78 7.92
C HIS A 23 -1.32 -8.60 6.58
N GLY A 24 0.02 -8.81 6.55
CA GLY A 24 0.85 -8.83 5.34
C GLY A 24 1.20 -7.45 4.81
N PHE A 25 1.21 -6.44 5.66
CA PHE A 25 1.85 -5.18 5.37
C PHE A 25 3.36 -5.30 5.56
N HIS A 26 4.11 -4.40 4.96
CA HIS A 26 5.50 -4.14 5.29
C HIS A 26 5.54 -2.79 5.98
N VAL A 27 6.11 -2.73 7.18
CA VAL A 27 6.06 -1.53 8.02
C VAL A 27 7.47 -1.00 8.23
N ASP A 28 7.67 0.27 7.89
CA ASP A 28 8.83 1.03 8.33
C ASP A 28 8.39 1.94 9.46
N GLU A 29 9.21 2.05 10.50
CA GLU A 29 8.91 2.82 11.70
C GLU A 29 9.72 4.13 11.72
N ALA A 30 9.10 5.19 12.22
CA ALA A 30 9.73 6.43 12.61
C ALA A 30 9.21 6.83 13.99
N ASP A 31 10.08 7.20 14.89
CA ASP A 31 9.73 7.68 16.25
C ASP A 31 9.70 9.21 16.34
N ARG A 32 9.97 9.89 15.22
CA ARG A 32 10.03 11.34 15.09
C ARG A 32 9.40 11.83 13.78
N GLY A 33 8.86 13.05 13.84
CA GLY A 33 8.29 13.70 12.66
C GLY A 33 9.34 14.00 11.59
N GLU A 34 10.54 14.47 11.98
CA GLU A 34 11.63 14.73 11.03
C GLU A 34 12.01 13.47 10.25
N ASP A 35 12.20 12.34 10.95
CA ASP A 35 12.58 11.06 10.34
C ASP A 35 11.49 10.56 9.39
N SER A 36 10.20 10.79 9.75
CA SER A 36 9.08 10.42 8.89
C SER A 36 9.08 11.17 7.56
N LEU A 37 9.44 12.46 7.57
CA LEU A 37 9.56 13.27 6.36
C LEU A 37 10.75 12.83 5.50
N GLU A 38 11.89 12.50 6.12
CA GLU A 38 13.05 11.97 5.40
C GLU A 38 12.75 10.61 4.75
N LEU A 39 12.11 9.71 5.49
CA LEU A 39 11.72 8.40 4.96
C LEU A 39 10.71 8.53 3.80
N SER A 40 9.75 9.47 3.90
CA SER A 40 8.78 9.71 2.82
C SER A 40 9.43 10.27 1.55
N ASP A 41 10.56 10.98 1.69
CA ASP A 41 11.35 11.46 0.54
C ASP A 41 12.19 10.34 -0.10
N LEU A 42 12.64 9.38 0.68
CA LEU A 42 13.55 8.32 0.23
C LEU A 42 12.80 7.12 -0.36
N TYR A 43 11.62 6.81 0.16
CA TYR A 43 10.87 5.59 -0.19
C TYR A 43 9.42 5.87 -0.58
N GLU A 44 8.88 5.02 -1.45
CA GLU A 44 7.47 5.09 -1.84
C GLU A 44 6.59 4.29 -0.87
N TYR A 45 5.80 4.98 -0.07
CA TYR A 45 4.77 4.39 0.79
C TYR A 45 3.40 4.45 0.16
N GLN A 46 2.54 3.46 0.47
CA GLN A 46 1.15 3.47 0.02
C GLN A 46 0.23 4.19 1.00
N VAL A 47 0.62 4.27 2.27
CA VAL A 47 -0.12 4.99 3.31
C VAL A 47 0.82 5.28 4.48
N MET A 48 0.61 6.41 5.15
CA MET A 48 1.25 6.76 6.42
C MET A 48 0.22 6.58 7.55
N VAL A 49 0.67 6.01 8.67
CA VAL A 49 -0.05 6.01 9.95
C VAL A 49 0.69 6.98 10.87
N LEU A 50 0.04 8.05 11.31
CA LEU A 50 0.66 9.15 12.02
C LEU A 50 0.04 9.35 13.38
N ASP A 51 0.82 9.18 14.46
CA ASP A 51 0.43 9.67 15.78
C ASP A 51 0.61 11.18 15.91
N LEU A 52 -0.25 11.82 16.70
CA LEU A 52 -0.17 13.26 16.94
C LEU A 52 0.73 13.64 18.11
N GLY A 53 1.11 12.66 18.95
CA GLY A 53 1.84 12.86 20.19
C GLY A 53 3.37 12.95 20.05
N LEU A 54 3.91 13.18 18.86
CA LEU A 54 5.34 13.14 18.59
C LEU A 54 6.12 14.22 19.36
N PRO A 55 7.37 13.92 19.81
CA PRO A 55 8.12 14.81 20.70
C PRO A 55 8.75 16.02 20.00
N ASP A 56 8.94 15.97 18.68
CA ASP A 56 9.72 16.94 17.92
C ASP A 56 8.87 17.84 17.02
N MET A 57 7.79 17.33 16.48
CA MET A 57 6.96 18.04 15.50
C MET A 57 5.48 17.72 15.70
N ARG A 58 4.63 18.70 15.46
CA ARG A 58 3.18 18.50 15.54
C ARG A 58 2.68 17.77 14.28
N GLY A 59 1.67 16.92 14.45
CA GLY A 59 1.09 16.16 13.33
C GLY A 59 0.54 17.04 12.19
N ASP A 60 -0.03 18.22 12.51
CA ASP A 60 -0.47 19.20 11.51
C ASP A 60 0.71 19.78 10.71
N GLU A 61 1.85 20.03 11.34
CA GLU A 61 3.07 20.50 10.67
C GLU A 61 3.64 19.43 9.71
N ILE A 62 3.60 18.16 10.12
CA ILE A 62 4.01 17.05 9.24
C ILE A 62 3.10 16.99 8.01
N LEU A 63 1.77 17.05 8.21
CA LEU A 63 0.80 17.06 7.12
C LEU A 63 1.01 18.23 6.17
N ASP A 64 1.19 19.45 6.69
CA ASP A 64 1.45 20.64 5.89
C ASP A 64 2.73 20.49 5.05
N ASN A 65 3.82 19.92 5.62
CA ASN A 65 5.05 19.63 4.89
C ASN A 65 4.85 18.63 3.76
N LEU A 66 4.13 17.51 4.02
CA LEU A 66 3.81 16.51 3.02
C LEU A 66 2.99 17.11 1.87
N ARG A 67 1.98 17.90 2.19
CA ARG A 67 1.08 18.51 1.18
C ARG A 67 1.73 19.65 0.41
N ALA A 68 2.68 20.38 1.02
CA ALA A 68 3.47 21.40 0.32
C ALA A 68 4.34 20.81 -0.80
N LYS A 69 4.78 19.58 -0.66
CA LYS A 69 5.51 18.83 -1.70
C LYS A 69 4.59 18.24 -2.78
N ASN A 70 3.29 18.49 -2.76
CA ASN A 70 2.27 17.85 -3.61
C ASN A 70 2.20 16.32 -3.45
N GLU A 71 2.63 15.80 -2.35
CA GLU A 71 2.57 14.38 -2.11
C GLU A 71 1.14 13.89 -1.89
N ARG A 72 0.75 12.89 -2.66
CA ARG A 72 -0.55 12.23 -2.56
C ARG A 72 -0.54 11.02 -1.63
N LEU A 73 0.46 10.93 -0.76
CA LEU A 73 0.53 9.87 0.24
C LEU A 73 -0.68 9.97 1.18
N PRO A 74 -1.57 8.96 1.21
CA PRO A 74 -2.67 8.96 2.15
C PRO A 74 -2.16 8.89 3.58
N VAL A 75 -2.76 9.68 4.48
CA VAL A 75 -2.39 9.72 5.88
C VAL A 75 -3.59 9.39 6.76
N LEU A 76 -3.45 8.30 7.56
CA LEU A 76 -4.35 7.97 8.66
C LEU A 76 -3.76 8.49 9.96
N VAL A 77 -4.48 9.38 10.63
CA VAL A 77 -4.05 9.92 11.92
C VAL A 77 -4.54 9.04 13.06
N LEU A 78 -3.63 8.68 13.97
CA LEU A 78 -3.98 8.09 15.27
C LEU A 78 -4.07 9.20 16.32
N SER A 79 -5.13 9.22 17.13
CA SER A 79 -5.30 10.26 18.15
C SER A 79 -5.94 9.74 19.42
N GLY A 80 -5.65 10.35 20.58
CA GLY A 80 -6.35 10.09 21.84
C GLY A 80 -7.81 10.59 21.78
N GLU A 81 -8.68 10.00 22.59
CA GLU A 81 -10.15 10.23 22.58
C GLU A 81 -10.60 11.69 22.77
N ALA A 82 -9.77 12.53 23.35
CA ALA A 82 -10.22 13.81 23.95
C ALA A 82 -10.08 15.04 23.04
N ASP A 83 -9.42 14.95 21.88
CA ASP A 83 -9.06 16.15 21.12
C ASP A 83 -9.76 16.28 19.77
N VAL A 84 -11.04 16.68 19.84
CA VAL A 84 -11.85 16.98 18.64
C VAL A 84 -11.22 18.14 17.85
N GLU A 85 -10.58 19.11 18.52
CA GLU A 85 -9.99 20.26 17.85
C GLU A 85 -8.74 19.87 17.09
N ALA A 86 -7.82 19.07 17.69
CA ALA A 86 -6.64 18.55 17.01
C ALA A 86 -7.04 17.69 15.79
N ARG A 87 -8.07 16.84 15.93
CA ARG A 87 -8.59 16.03 14.84
C ARG A 87 -9.11 16.88 13.68
N LEU A 88 -9.90 17.93 13.98
CA LEU A 88 -10.40 18.85 12.96
C LEU A 88 -9.26 19.61 12.28
N LEU A 89 -8.24 19.99 13.04
CA LEU A 89 -7.05 20.63 12.51
C LEU A 89 -6.32 19.71 11.52
N CYS A 90 -6.02 18.48 11.91
CA CYS A 90 -5.36 17.51 11.03
C CYS A 90 -6.12 17.22 9.74
N LEU A 91 -7.46 17.08 9.82
CA LEU A 91 -8.28 16.93 8.62
C LEU A 91 -8.20 18.16 7.70
N ARG A 92 -8.10 19.37 8.26
CA ARG A 92 -7.92 20.62 7.48
C ARG A 92 -6.52 20.73 6.89
N SER A 93 -5.50 20.23 7.59
CA SER A 93 -4.11 20.15 7.11
C SER A 93 -3.88 19.01 6.11
N GLY A 94 -4.92 18.22 5.80
CA GLY A 94 -4.88 17.25 4.72
C GLY A 94 -4.71 15.79 5.14
N ALA A 95 -5.05 15.44 6.39
CA ALA A 95 -5.25 14.04 6.75
C ALA A 95 -6.45 13.45 5.98
N ASP A 96 -6.32 12.22 5.51
CA ASP A 96 -7.36 11.57 4.70
C ASP A 96 -8.39 10.83 5.57
N ASP A 97 -7.98 10.32 6.75
CA ASP A 97 -8.85 9.72 7.75
C ASP A 97 -8.19 9.82 9.13
N TYR A 98 -8.94 9.47 10.17
CA TYR A 98 -8.41 9.36 11.53
C TYR A 98 -9.03 8.18 12.27
N LEU A 99 -8.31 7.71 13.30
CA LEU A 99 -8.75 6.61 14.17
C LEU A 99 -8.41 6.95 15.61
N THR A 100 -9.40 6.85 16.51
CA THR A 100 -9.19 7.17 17.92
C THR A 100 -8.63 5.99 18.70
N LYS A 101 -7.65 6.25 19.57
CA LYS A 101 -7.11 5.28 20.54
C LYS A 101 -8.09 5.18 21.74
N PRO A 102 -8.46 3.97 22.24
CA PRO A 102 -8.06 2.65 21.74
C PRO A 102 -8.87 2.21 20.53
N PHE A 103 -8.25 1.46 19.62
CA PHE A 103 -8.88 0.94 18.40
C PHE A 103 -8.68 -0.56 18.24
N ASN A 104 -9.43 -1.15 17.33
CA ASN A 104 -9.28 -2.55 16.94
C ASN A 104 -8.36 -2.65 15.73
N MET A 105 -7.47 -3.65 15.68
CA MET A 105 -6.55 -3.87 14.57
C MET A 105 -7.29 -4.08 13.24
N ASP A 106 -8.38 -4.85 13.23
CA ASP A 106 -9.19 -5.07 12.03
C ASP A 106 -9.78 -3.76 11.48
N GLU A 107 -10.15 -2.81 12.37
CA GLU A 107 -10.63 -1.48 11.97
C GLU A 107 -9.50 -0.68 11.33
N LEU A 108 -8.31 -0.65 11.94
CA LEU A 108 -7.13 0.01 11.38
C LEU A 108 -6.84 -0.53 9.98
N VAL A 109 -6.73 -1.84 9.83
CA VAL A 109 -6.48 -2.53 8.55
C VAL A 109 -7.53 -2.18 7.50
N ALA A 110 -8.81 -2.21 7.87
CA ALA A 110 -9.90 -1.88 6.94
C ALA A 110 -9.81 -0.43 6.44
N ARG A 111 -9.45 0.53 7.31
CA ARG A 111 -9.27 1.94 6.95
C ARG A 111 -8.05 2.15 6.06
N LEU A 112 -6.92 1.51 6.37
CA LEU A 112 -5.71 1.57 5.53
C LEU A 112 -5.99 1.08 4.11
N HIS A 113 -6.68 -0.06 3.97
CA HIS A 113 -7.11 -0.53 2.65
C HIS A 113 -8.04 0.46 1.95
N ALA A 114 -8.96 1.11 2.67
CA ALA A 114 -9.87 2.09 2.10
C ALA A 114 -9.11 3.32 1.57
N LEU A 115 -8.15 3.82 2.33
CA LEU A 115 -7.33 4.98 1.95
C LEU A 115 -6.49 4.70 0.70
N VAL A 116 -5.78 3.57 0.69
CA VAL A 116 -4.96 3.19 -0.47
C VAL A 116 -5.80 3.02 -1.73
N ARG A 117 -7.01 2.46 -1.62
CA ARG A 117 -7.94 2.38 -2.76
C ARG A 117 -8.38 3.75 -3.24
N GLY A 118 -8.77 4.63 -2.31
CA GLY A 118 -9.21 6.00 -2.62
C GLY A 118 -8.13 6.77 -3.38
N ALA A 119 -6.88 6.70 -2.91
CA ALA A 119 -5.73 7.33 -3.56
C ALA A 119 -5.47 6.80 -4.98
N ASN A 120 -5.79 5.54 -5.23
CA ASN A 120 -5.67 4.92 -6.56
C ASN A 120 -6.95 5.02 -7.42
N GLY A 121 -7.94 5.82 -7.00
CA GLY A 121 -9.20 6.03 -7.74
C GLY A 121 -10.09 4.80 -7.83
N GLN A 122 -10.00 3.89 -6.86
CA GLN A 122 -10.72 2.62 -6.86
C GLN A 122 -11.82 2.60 -5.80
N ALA A 123 -13.05 2.41 -6.24
CA ALA A 123 -14.23 2.46 -5.35
C ALA A 123 -14.48 1.15 -4.57
N ASN A 124 -13.94 0.01 -5.02
CA ASN A 124 -14.25 -1.32 -4.48
C ASN A 124 -13.02 -2.05 -3.90
N ASN A 125 -13.22 -2.85 -2.84
CA ASN A 125 -12.20 -3.76 -2.28
C ASN A 125 -11.76 -4.83 -3.28
N ARG A 126 -12.61 -5.11 -4.29
CA ARG A 126 -12.35 -6.09 -5.32
C ARG A 126 -11.99 -5.40 -6.62
N LEU A 127 -10.74 -5.61 -7.03
CA LEU A 127 -10.22 -5.15 -8.31
C LEU A 127 -10.56 -6.19 -9.38
N GLN A 128 -11.09 -5.75 -10.50
CA GLN A 128 -11.45 -6.62 -11.62
C GLN A 128 -10.69 -6.21 -12.89
N PHE A 129 -10.02 -7.18 -13.49
CA PHE A 129 -9.24 -7.01 -14.72
C PHE A 129 -9.56 -8.16 -15.69
N GLY A 130 -10.61 -7.99 -16.49
CA GLY A 130 -11.11 -9.08 -17.31
C GLY A 130 -11.60 -10.25 -16.45
N ASP A 131 -11.00 -11.42 -16.63
CA ASP A 131 -11.28 -12.64 -15.86
C ASP A 131 -10.50 -12.75 -14.53
N VAL A 132 -9.48 -11.90 -14.31
CA VAL A 132 -8.69 -11.86 -13.07
C VAL A 132 -9.34 -10.92 -12.08
N SER A 133 -9.58 -11.39 -10.85
CA SER A 133 -10.07 -10.58 -9.74
C SER A 133 -9.15 -10.68 -8.53
N LEU A 134 -8.95 -9.56 -7.85
CA LEU A 134 -8.15 -9.43 -6.64
C LEU A 134 -9.01 -8.82 -5.53
N ASP A 135 -9.23 -9.54 -4.44
CA ASP A 135 -9.86 -9.01 -3.22
C ASP A 135 -8.75 -8.58 -2.26
N LEU A 136 -8.63 -7.27 -2.04
CA LEU A 136 -7.56 -6.68 -1.23
C LEU A 136 -7.72 -7.02 0.26
N THR A 137 -8.96 -7.12 0.76
CA THR A 137 -9.23 -7.41 2.17
C THR A 137 -9.02 -8.88 2.48
N ALA A 138 -9.56 -9.76 1.63
CA ALA A 138 -9.41 -11.20 1.79
C ALA A 138 -8.06 -11.73 1.30
N ARG A 139 -7.24 -10.90 0.65
CA ARG A 139 -5.99 -11.28 -0.04
C ARG A 139 -6.19 -12.48 -0.98
N ASP A 140 -7.34 -12.51 -1.67
CA ASP A 140 -7.76 -13.61 -2.52
C ASP A 140 -7.66 -13.19 -4.00
N VAL A 141 -7.01 -14.04 -4.79
CA VAL A 141 -6.83 -13.86 -6.23
C VAL A 141 -7.56 -14.97 -6.96
N ARG A 142 -8.35 -14.59 -7.96
CA ARG A 142 -9.10 -15.57 -8.78
C ARG A 142 -9.01 -15.26 -10.26
N VAL A 143 -9.07 -16.33 -11.06
CA VAL A 143 -9.33 -16.25 -12.49
C VAL A 143 -10.70 -16.91 -12.72
N GLY A 144 -11.71 -16.12 -13.04
CA GLY A 144 -13.10 -16.57 -12.99
C GLY A 144 -13.48 -17.11 -11.61
N ASN A 145 -13.77 -18.40 -11.52
CA ASN A 145 -14.07 -19.07 -10.23
C ASN A 145 -12.86 -19.80 -9.63
N THR A 146 -11.75 -19.88 -10.32
CA THR A 146 -10.56 -20.62 -9.86
C THR A 146 -9.68 -19.74 -8.98
N ARG A 147 -9.40 -20.17 -7.76
CA ARG A 147 -8.46 -19.49 -6.87
C ARG A 147 -7.02 -19.69 -7.34
N VAL A 148 -6.22 -18.63 -7.23
CA VAL A 148 -4.77 -18.65 -7.53
C VAL A 148 -4.01 -18.62 -6.22
N ASP A 149 -3.32 -19.70 -5.88
CA ASP A 149 -2.51 -19.76 -4.65
C ASP A 149 -1.18 -19.05 -4.86
N LEU A 150 -1.02 -17.90 -4.19
CA LEU A 150 0.17 -17.06 -4.23
C LEU A 150 0.90 -17.11 -2.88
N THR A 151 2.23 -17.05 -2.92
CA THR A 151 3.03 -16.73 -1.74
C THR A 151 2.85 -15.26 -1.36
N SER A 152 3.23 -14.87 -0.13
CA SER A 152 3.12 -13.49 0.35
C SER A 152 3.76 -12.48 -0.60
N LYS A 153 5.00 -12.74 -1.06
CA LYS A 153 5.72 -11.83 -1.98
C LYS A 153 5.10 -11.80 -3.40
N GLU A 154 4.62 -12.92 -3.89
CA GLU A 154 3.87 -12.96 -5.16
C GLU A 154 2.57 -12.14 -5.08
N TYR A 155 1.86 -12.26 -3.96
CA TYR A 155 0.65 -11.47 -3.73
C TYR A 155 0.96 -9.96 -3.67
N GLN A 156 1.93 -9.54 -2.85
CA GLN A 156 2.33 -8.14 -2.71
C GLN A 156 2.74 -7.54 -4.07
N MET A 157 3.46 -8.29 -4.88
CA MET A 157 3.85 -7.86 -6.21
C MET A 157 2.67 -7.67 -7.16
N LEU A 158 1.72 -8.63 -7.13
CA LEU A 158 0.49 -8.55 -7.91
C LEU A 158 -0.40 -7.40 -7.45
N GLU A 159 -0.53 -7.22 -6.14
CA GLU A 159 -1.27 -6.13 -5.52
C GLU A 159 -0.74 -4.76 -5.97
N LEU A 160 0.58 -4.55 -5.91
CA LEU A 160 1.22 -3.31 -6.37
C LEU A 160 0.91 -3.01 -7.83
N LEU A 161 1.00 -4.02 -8.71
CA LEU A 161 0.65 -3.89 -10.13
C LEU A 161 -0.81 -3.51 -10.33
N CYS A 162 -1.71 -4.17 -9.59
CA CYS A 162 -3.15 -3.94 -9.70
C CYS A 162 -3.57 -2.57 -9.15
N LEU A 163 -2.96 -2.13 -8.06
CA LEU A 163 -3.19 -0.80 -7.49
C LEU A 163 -2.70 0.32 -8.42
N ARG A 164 -1.55 0.11 -9.08
CA ARG A 164 -0.97 1.06 -10.07
C ARG A 164 -1.47 0.79 -11.49
N LYS A 165 -2.73 0.41 -11.61
CA LYS A 165 -3.39 0.08 -12.88
C LYS A 165 -2.99 1.00 -14.03
N GLY A 166 -2.47 0.42 -15.11
CA GLY A 166 -2.06 1.14 -16.33
C GLY A 166 -0.70 1.83 -16.25
N SER A 167 -0.14 1.99 -15.04
CA SER A 167 1.20 2.54 -14.86
C SER A 167 2.26 1.45 -14.92
N VAL A 168 3.45 1.80 -15.38
CA VAL A 168 4.59 0.88 -15.40
C VAL A 168 5.26 0.93 -14.03
N VAL A 169 5.42 -0.24 -13.40
CA VAL A 169 6.17 -0.41 -12.16
C VAL A 169 7.57 -0.87 -12.50
N SER A 170 8.59 -0.14 -12.07
CA SER A 170 9.99 -0.47 -12.31
C SER A 170 10.44 -1.64 -11.42
N LYS A 171 11.57 -2.28 -11.76
CA LYS A 171 12.12 -3.36 -10.93
C LYS A 171 12.62 -2.84 -9.59
N GLU A 172 13.14 -1.64 -9.57
CA GLU A 172 13.57 -0.95 -8.36
C GLU A 172 12.37 -0.72 -7.43
N SER A 173 11.25 -0.18 -7.93
CA SER A 173 10.01 -0.02 -7.14
C SER A 173 9.48 -1.34 -6.59
N PHE A 174 9.67 -2.46 -7.30
CA PHE A 174 9.31 -3.77 -6.76
C PHE A 174 10.23 -4.21 -5.64
N LEU A 175 11.55 -4.01 -5.77
CA LEU A 175 12.51 -4.34 -4.72
C LEU A 175 12.23 -3.54 -3.45
N ASP A 176 12.10 -2.24 -3.57
CA ASP A 176 11.70 -1.35 -2.48
C ASP A 176 10.44 -1.84 -1.76
N HIS A 177 9.41 -2.15 -2.56
CA HIS A 177 8.13 -2.61 -2.01
C HIS A 177 8.19 -3.97 -1.31
N LEU A 178 9.06 -4.88 -1.77
CA LEU A 178 9.15 -6.25 -1.26
C LEU A 178 10.20 -6.45 -0.17
N TYR A 179 11.20 -5.57 -0.10
CA TYR A 179 12.39 -5.74 0.75
C TYR A 179 12.76 -4.50 1.58
N GLY A 180 12.12 -3.34 1.34
CA GLY A 180 12.32 -2.15 2.16
C GLY A 180 13.69 -1.49 2.10
N GLY A 181 14.46 -1.74 1.04
CA GLY A 181 15.81 -1.18 0.88
C GLY A 181 16.90 -1.84 1.73
N MET A 182 16.56 -2.87 2.52
CA MET A 182 17.52 -3.66 3.29
C MET A 182 17.64 -5.07 2.74
N ASP A 183 18.90 -5.58 2.64
CA ASP A 183 19.20 -6.94 2.15
C ASP A 183 18.54 -7.29 0.81
N GLU A 184 18.52 -6.32 -0.12
CA GLU A 184 17.91 -6.50 -1.43
C GLU A 184 18.60 -7.56 -2.25
N PRO A 185 17.86 -8.57 -2.75
CA PRO A 185 18.40 -9.53 -3.70
C PRO A 185 18.67 -8.84 -5.06
N GLU A 186 19.42 -9.52 -5.93
CA GLU A 186 19.60 -9.02 -7.29
C GLU A 186 18.28 -8.75 -8.01
N MET A 187 18.19 -7.65 -8.79
CA MET A 187 17.00 -7.25 -9.57
C MET A 187 16.38 -8.38 -10.41
N LYS A 188 17.17 -9.38 -10.77
CA LYS A 188 16.69 -10.57 -11.51
C LYS A 188 15.64 -11.38 -10.76
N ILE A 189 15.56 -11.26 -9.43
CA ILE A 189 14.52 -11.95 -8.65
C ILE A 189 13.11 -11.51 -9.07
N ILE A 190 12.96 -10.25 -9.47
CA ILE A 190 11.68 -9.71 -9.94
C ILE A 190 11.21 -10.44 -11.21
N ASP A 191 12.12 -10.72 -12.13
CA ASP A 191 11.79 -11.48 -13.35
C ASP A 191 11.29 -12.89 -13.01
N VAL A 192 11.89 -13.52 -11.98
CA VAL A 192 11.47 -14.84 -11.50
C VAL A 192 10.06 -14.79 -10.89
N PHE A 193 9.75 -13.78 -10.10
CA PHE A 193 8.40 -13.61 -9.54
C PHE A 193 7.37 -13.34 -10.64
N VAL A 194 7.67 -12.47 -11.60
CA VAL A 194 6.77 -12.20 -12.73
C VAL A 194 6.52 -13.48 -13.53
N PHE A 195 7.55 -14.26 -13.78
CA PHE A 195 7.42 -15.55 -14.49
C PHE A 195 6.49 -16.51 -13.72
N LYS A 196 6.69 -16.63 -12.39
CA LYS A 196 5.84 -17.48 -11.54
C LYS A 196 4.40 -17.01 -11.51
N LEU A 197 4.17 -15.70 -11.37
CA LEU A 197 2.85 -15.09 -11.38
C LEU A 197 2.11 -15.36 -12.70
N ARG A 198 2.76 -15.09 -13.83
CA ARG A 198 2.20 -15.38 -15.15
C ARG A 198 1.79 -16.84 -15.27
N LYS A 199 2.69 -17.76 -14.90
CA LYS A 199 2.42 -19.19 -14.98
C LYS A 199 1.23 -19.61 -14.10
N LYS A 200 1.11 -19.09 -12.88
CA LYS A 200 0.01 -19.41 -11.96
C LYS A 200 -1.33 -18.86 -12.49
N ILE A 201 -1.35 -17.63 -12.97
CA ILE A 201 -2.53 -16.98 -13.53
C ILE A 201 -2.99 -17.68 -14.82
N GLU A 202 -2.07 -18.03 -15.71
CA GLU A 202 -2.35 -18.80 -16.92
C GLU A 202 -2.88 -20.21 -16.59
N THR A 203 -2.26 -20.91 -15.64
CA THR A 203 -2.72 -22.25 -15.19
C THR A 203 -4.12 -22.21 -14.60
N ALA A 204 -4.50 -21.09 -13.97
CA ALA A 204 -5.85 -20.88 -13.45
C ALA A 204 -6.89 -20.56 -14.53
N GLY A 205 -6.47 -20.39 -15.80
CA GLY A 205 -7.35 -20.25 -16.95
C GLY A 205 -7.49 -18.84 -17.52
N ALA A 206 -6.56 -17.92 -17.20
CA ALA A 206 -6.59 -16.57 -17.78
C ALA A 206 -6.48 -16.63 -19.31
N GLN A 207 -7.38 -15.92 -19.99
CA GLN A 207 -7.51 -15.94 -21.44
C GLN A 207 -6.46 -15.07 -22.15
N HIS A 208 -5.86 -14.11 -21.44
CA HIS A 208 -4.90 -13.14 -21.99
C HIS A 208 -3.70 -12.95 -21.05
N PRO A 209 -2.54 -12.54 -21.59
CA PRO A 209 -1.39 -12.17 -20.77
C PRO A 209 -1.76 -11.03 -19.81
N PHE A 210 -1.85 -11.34 -18.51
CA PHE A 210 -2.31 -10.39 -17.50
C PHE A 210 -1.24 -9.35 -17.13
N ILE A 211 0.03 -9.78 -17.09
CA ILE A 211 1.18 -8.92 -16.77
C ILE A 211 1.99 -8.70 -18.05
N GLU A 212 2.08 -7.46 -18.50
CA GLU A 212 2.85 -7.07 -19.67
C GLU A 212 4.27 -6.64 -19.27
N THR A 213 5.27 -6.97 -20.12
CA THR A 213 6.63 -6.44 -19.98
C THR A 213 6.76 -5.16 -20.80
N VAL A 214 7.15 -4.07 -20.15
CA VAL A 214 7.54 -2.83 -20.80
C VAL A 214 9.06 -2.77 -20.85
N TRP A 215 9.62 -3.09 -22.01
CA TRP A 215 11.06 -3.25 -22.20
C TRP A 215 11.86 -2.04 -21.71
N GLY A 216 12.87 -2.32 -20.89
CA GLY A 216 13.75 -1.30 -20.30
C GLY A 216 13.10 -0.46 -19.18
N ARG A 217 11.80 -0.69 -18.83
CA ARG A 217 11.09 0.12 -17.84
C ARG A 217 10.47 -0.69 -16.70
N GLY A 218 10.09 -1.96 -16.91
CA GLY A 218 9.47 -2.78 -15.89
C GLY A 218 8.22 -3.53 -16.37
N TYR A 219 7.20 -3.59 -15.54
CA TYR A 219 5.98 -4.37 -15.77
C TYR A 219 4.72 -3.54 -15.51
N ARG A 220 3.63 -3.91 -16.14
CA ARG A 220 2.29 -3.35 -15.88
C ARG A 220 1.22 -4.41 -16.01
N VAL A 221 0.06 -4.15 -15.41
CA VAL A 221 -1.14 -4.94 -15.68
C VAL A 221 -1.76 -4.44 -16.98
N ASP A 222 -1.96 -5.35 -17.92
CA ASP A 222 -2.75 -5.08 -19.13
C ASP A 222 -4.25 -5.08 -18.79
N ILE A 223 -4.94 -4.07 -19.27
CA ILE A 223 -6.39 -3.95 -19.15
C ILE A 223 -6.93 -4.20 -20.54
N PRO A 224 -7.54 -5.38 -20.80
CA PRO A 224 -8.24 -5.56 -22.06
C PRO A 224 -9.24 -4.41 -22.21
N GLU A 225 -9.08 -3.59 -23.23
CA GLU A 225 -10.09 -2.60 -23.59
C GLU A 225 -11.44 -3.34 -23.74
N GLN A 226 -12.40 -3.01 -22.89
CA GLN A 226 -13.78 -3.41 -23.11
C GLN A 226 -14.16 -2.81 -24.47
N LYS A 227 -14.12 -3.62 -25.53
CA LYS A 227 -14.81 -3.26 -26.77
C LYS A 227 -16.25 -3.02 -26.38
N CYS A 228 -16.65 -1.76 -26.25
CA CYS A 228 -18.06 -1.40 -26.28
C CYS A 228 -18.64 -2.01 -27.53
N SER A 229 -19.41 -3.10 -27.37
CA SER A 229 -20.28 -3.60 -28.43
C SER A 229 -21.34 -2.53 -28.63
N ALA A 230 -21.25 -1.87 -29.77
CA ALA A 230 -22.25 -0.95 -30.27
C ALA A 230 -23.56 -1.68 -30.58
#